data_b377910a27465192d65377dc169c65a7
#
_entry.id   b377910a27465192d65377dc169c65a7
#
_cell.length_a   1.000
_cell.length_b   1.000
_cell.length_c   1.000
_cell.angle_alpha   90.00
_cell.angle_beta   90.00
_cell.angle_gamma   90.00
#
_symmetry.space_group_name_H-M   'P 1'
#
loop_
_entity.id
_entity.type
_entity.pdbx_description
1 polymer ?
#
loop_
_entity_poly.entity_id
_entity_poly.type
_entity_poly.pdbx_seq_one_letter_code
_entity_poly.pdbx_strand_id
1 'polypeptide(L)'
;MLDGDAVGTVWDLFGQGYIPHNVVLDHNMEVVYTDAGFNQSAILAAIDAALENVPMDADDDGLDDPVDNCPDVYNPGQEDIDLDGLGDACDICDNANVWVLGNTNGSVENGTVTIDIFDVLTLVDIILNDDTESCGYETANINMDSHVNVIDVIGLVQMILNGTFGGTAIPPGDGNFDILHTENGDKAVISSPEKISGFQFETYSTEVSVADLNKIVLPEGWSLNYSQTGDKLRVLAFDGTGQNPQQKIEFSLPNISATSFQNTVVSSPKAGEIRMRFSESGAFGQFGMPNTPQIQSLYPNPFNPVLSVSFSLPTESLTKVTVYNTLG
;
A
#
# COMPACT_ATOMS: atom_id res chain seq x y z
N MET A 1 -51.38 -17.78 6.14
CA MET A 1 -52.58 -17.25 5.48
C MET A 1 -52.53 -15.74 5.64
N LEU A 2 -52.35 -15.04 4.56
CA LEU A 2 -52.36 -13.57 4.61
C LEU A 2 -53.80 -13.17 4.96
N ASP A 3 -53.98 -12.53 6.11
CA ASP A 3 -55.28 -12.11 6.67
C ASP A 3 -55.91 -10.93 5.89
N GLY A 4 -55.70 -10.86 4.61
CA GLY A 4 -56.08 -9.78 3.71
C GLY A 4 -56.66 -10.18 2.35
N ASP A 5 -56.62 -11.46 1.99
CA ASP A 5 -57.15 -11.92 0.68
C ASP A 5 -58.62 -12.39 0.80
N ALA A 6 -59.43 -11.61 1.52
CA ALA A 6 -60.82 -11.96 1.77
C ALA A 6 -61.69 -12.06 0.51
N VAL A 7 -61.21 -11.53 -0.61
CA VAL A 7 -61.86 -11.60 -1.94
C VAL A 7 -61.15 -12.51 -2.92
N GLY A 8 -60.06 -13.20 -2.51
CA GLY A 8 -59.31 -14.16 -3.32
C GLY A 8 -58.43 -13.54 -4.40
N THR A 9 -58.14 -12.23 -4.35
CA THR A 9 -57.40 -11.53 -5.42
C THR A 9 -56.02 -12.09 -5.63
N VAL A 10 -55.29 -12.36 -4.54
CA VAL A 10 -53.94 -12.95 -4.62
C VAL A 10 -54.00 -14.39 -5.05
N TRP A 11 -55.06 -15.13 -4.60
CA TRP A 11 -55.30 -16.50 -5.04
C TRP A 11 -55.61 -16.56 -6.54
N ASP A 12 -56.39 -15.61 -7.06
CA ASP A 12 -56.72 -15.57 -8.49
C ASP A 12 -55.52 -15.27 -9.38
N LEU A 13 -54.54 -14.57 -8.83
CA LEU A 13 -53.25 -14.30 -9.54
C LEU A 13 -52.29 -15.49 -9.57
N PHE A 14 -52.18 -16.18 -8.46
CA PHE A 14 -51.09 -17.17 -8.27
C PHE A 14 -51.59 -18.58 -7.95
N GLY A 15 -52.84 -18.75 -7.54
CA GLY A 15 -53.38 -20.01 -7.10
C GLY A 15 -53.64 -20.99 -8.23
N GLN A 16 -53.33 -22.29 -8.03
CA GLN A 16 -53.56 -23.34 -9.01
C GLN A 16 -54.62 -24.37 -8.57
N GLY A 17 -55.52 -23.95 -7.67
CA GLY A 17 -56.64 -24.82 -7.21
C GLY A 17 -56.28 -25.78 -6.09
N TYR A 18 -55.07 -25.77 -5.55
CA TYR A 18 -54.58 -26.69 -4.47
C TYR A 18 -53.97 -25.90 -3.33
N ILE A 19 -54.07 -26.35 -2.09
CA ILE A 19 -53.49 -25.80 -0.89
C ILE A 19 -52.66 -26.89 -0.22
N PRO A 20 -51.40 -26.58 0.22
CA PRO A 20 -50.68 -25.34 0.04
C PRO A 20 -50.21 -25.16 -1.41
N HIS A 21 -50.18 -23.93 -1.90
CA HIS A 21 -49.55 -23.51 -3.14
C HIS A 21 -48.52 -22.47 -2.82
N ASN A 22 -47.30 -22.69 -3.31
CA ASN A 22 -46.16 -21.83 -3.03
C ASN A 22 -45.69 -21.13 -4.31
N VAL A 23 -45.41 -19.87 -4.20
CA VAL A 23 -44.90 -19.04 -5.31
C VAL A 23 -43.70 -18.23 -4.78
N VAL A 24 -42.64 -18.20 -5.55
CA VAL A 24 -41.50 -17.30 -5.31
C VAL A 24 -41.47 -16.31 -6.48
N LEU A 25 -41.40 -15.04 -6.15
CA LEU A 25 -41.22 -13.93 -7.09
C LEU A 25 -39.80 -13.43 -6.95
N ASP A 26 -39.17 -13.06 -8.05
CA ASP A 26 -37.90 -12.35 -8.06
C ASP A 26 -38.08 -10.85 -7.83
N HIS A 27 -36.98 -10.09 -7.89
CA HIS A 27 -36.97 -8.64 -7.71
C HIS A 27 -37.75 -7.88 -8.80
N ASN A 28 -37.95 -8.48 -9.96
CA ASN A 28 -38.77 -7.94 -11.06
C ASN A 28 -40.25 -8.28 -10.92
N MET A 29 -40.66 -8.93 -9.82
CA MET A 29 -42.00 -9.45 -9.59
C MET A 29 -42.42 -10.56 -10.57
N GLU A 30 -41.43 -11.26 -11.18
CA GLU A 30 -41.66 -12.40 -12.02
C GLU A 30 -41.71 -13.71 -11.21
N VAL A 31 -42.60 -14.62 -11.60
CA VAL A 31 -42.73 -15.91 -10.92
C VAL A 31 -41.58 -16.82 -11.35
N VAL A 32 -40.63 -17.06 -10.43
CA VAL A 32 -39.48 -17.96 -10.66
C VAL A 32 -39.69 -19.38 -10.13
N TYR A 33 -40.68 -19.56 -9.25
CA TYR A 33 -41.08 -20.87 -8.76
C TYR A 33 -42.57 -20.89 -8.45
N THR A 34 -43.24 -21.98 -8.80
CA THR A 34 -44.62 -22.24 -8.42
C THR A 34 -44.82 -23.77 -8.31
N ASP A 35 -45.42 -24.23 -7.22
CA ASP A 35 -45.75 -25.64 -7.01
C ASP A 35 -46.90 -25.82 -6.01
N ALA A 36 -47.68 -26.88 -6.22
CA ALA A 36 -48.72 -27.33 -5.30
C ALA A 36 -48.10 -28.33 -4.30
N GLY A 37 -48.27 -28.05 -3.00
CA GLY A 37 -47.62 -28.80 -1.93
C GLY A 37 -46.42 -28.07 -1.33
N PHE A 38 -45.86 -28.61 -0.27
CA PHE A 38 -44.74 -27.97 0.43
C PHE A 38 -43.45 -28.74 0.13
N ASN A 39 -42.60 -28.15 -0.70
CA ASN A 39 -41.25 -28.65 -0.95
C ASN A 39 -40.23 -27.60 -0.51
N GLN A 40 -39.81 -27.67 0.77
CA GLN A 40 -38.91 -26.69 1.37
C GLN A 40 -37.60 -26.53 0.60
N SER A 41 -36.99 -27.63 0.15
CA SER A 41 -35.69 -27.56 -0.56
C SER A 41 -35.80 -26.86 -1.90
N ALA A 42 -36.88 -27.09 -2.64
CA ALA A 42 -37.11 -26.42 -3.93
C ALA A 42 -37.44 -24.93 -3.74
N ILE A 43 -38.21 -24.59 -2.70
CA ILE A 43 -38.54 -23.20 -2.36
C ILE A 43 -37.26 -22.43 -1.99
N LEU A 44 -36.42 -23.00 -1.09
CA LEU A 44 -35.16 -22.37 -0.70
C LEU A 44 -34.21 -22.20 -1.88
N ALA A 45 -34.07 -23.24 -2.72
CA ALA A 45 -33.23 -23.13 -3.93
C ALA A 45 -33.74 -22.05 -4.90
N ALA A 46 -35.04 -21.86 -5.04
CA ALA A 46 -35.60 -20.81 -5.88
C ALA A 46 -35.38 -19.41 -5.27
N ILE A 47 -35.46 -19.29 -3.92
CA ILE A 47 -35.14 -18.06 -3.23
C ILE A 47 -33.66 -17.72 -3.38
N ASP A 48 -32.76 -18.68 -3.13
CA ASP A 48 -31.33 -18.48 -3.26
C ASP A 48 -30.97 -18.04 -4.69
N ALA A 49 -31.53 -18.71 -5.72
CA ALA A 49 -31.31 -18.34 -7.11
C ALA A 49 -31.90 -16.95 -7.47
N ALA A 50 -33.02 -16.56 -6.87
CA ALA A 50 -33.59 -15.22 -7.07
C ALA A 50 -32.72 -14.14 -6.42
N LEU A 51 -32.17 -14.42 -5.23
CA LEU A 51 -31.28 -13.50 -4.50
C LEU A 51 -29.93 -13.28 -5.20
N GLU A 52 -29.40 -14.32 -5.90
CA GLU A 52 -28.17 -14.19 -6.70
C GLU A 52 -28.32 -13.20 -7.87
N ASN A 53 -29.55 -12.90 -8.29
CA ASN A 53 -29.84 -12.00 -9.40
C ASN A 53 -30.45 -10.65 -8.95
N VAL A 54 -30.51 -10.38 -7.67
CA VAL A 54 -30.92 -9.06 -7.17
C VAL A 54 -29.79 -8.09 -7.47
N PRO A 55 -30.01 -7.04 -8.27
CA PRO A 55 -29.07 -5.92 -8.36
C PRO A 55 -28.81 -5.40 -6.95
N MET A 56 -27.56 -5.31 -6.57
CA MET A 56 -27.19 -4.63 -5.32
C MET A 56 -27.00 -3.16 -5.68
N ASP A 57 -27.99 -2.36 -5.44
CA ASP A 57 -27.99 -0.91 -5.54
C ASP A 57 -28.42 -0.42 -4.15
N ALA A 58 -27.41 -0.14 -3.30
CA ALA A 58 -27.62 0.08 -1.88
C ALA A 58 -28.22 1.45 -1.56
N ASP A 59 -28.02 2.43 -2.44
CA ASP A 59 -28.48 3.81 -2.27
C ASP A 59 -29.63 4.23 -3.22
N ASP A 60 -30.09 3.28 -4.06
CA ASP A 60 -31.19 3.47 -5.01
C ASP A 60 -30.93 4.58 -6.07
N ASP A 61 -29.69 4.77 -6.51
CA ASP A 61 -29.33 5.77 -7.51
C ASP A 61 -29.50 5.29 -8.97
N GLY A 62 -29.67 3.97 -9.16
CA GLY A 62 -29.91 3.33 -10.44
C GLY A 62 -28.67 2.64 -11.01
N LEU A 63 -27.58 2.55 -10.26
CA LEU A 63 -26.39 1.79 -10.58
C LEU A 63 -26.18 0.69 -9.56
N ASP A 64 -25.72 -0.47 -10.03
CA ASP A 64 -25.42 -1.60 -9.15
C ASP A 64 -24.10 -1.34 -8.42
N ASP A 65 -24.01 -1.64 -7.11
CA ASP A 65 -22.81 -1.43 -6.25
C ASP A 65 -21.46 -1.82 -6.91
N PRO A 66 -21.34 -2.91 -7.69
CA PRO A 66 -20.06 -3.28 -8.32
C PRO A 66 -19.57 -2.34 -9.43
N VAL A 67 -20.42 -1.46 -9.94
CA VAL A 67 -20.11 -0.50 -11.01
C VAL A 67 -20.35 0.94 -10.59
N ASP A 68 -20.82 1.13 -9.35
CA ASP A 68 -21.03 2.41 -8.71
C ASP A 68 -19.75 2.88 -8.00
N ASN A 69 -19.36 4.13 -8.23
CA ASN A 69 -18.19 4.72 -7.59
C ASN A 69 -18.48 5.27 -6.19
N CYS A 70 -19.77 5.28 -5.75
CA CYS A 70 -20.20 5.60 -4.39
C CYS A 70 -21.34 4.69 -3.91
N PRO A 71 -21.17 3.40 -3.71
CA PRO A 71 -22.24 2.42 -3.52
C PRO A 71 -23.23 2.67 -2.37
N ASP A 72 -22.91 3.54 -1.43
CA ASP A 72 -23.73 3.90 -0.27
C ASP A 72 -24.22 5.36 -0.31
N VAL A 73 -23.93 6.13 -1.40
CA VAL A 73 -24.24 7.56 -1.47
C VAL A 73 -24.79 7.92 -2.85
N TYR A 74 -26.09 8.24 -2.90
CA TYR A 74 -26.85 8.57 -4.11
C TYR A 74 -26.12 9.57 -5.03
N ASN A 75 -25.58 9.10 -6.16
CA ASN A 75 -24.84 9.90 -7.15
C ASN A 75 -25.01 9.42 -8.60
N PRO A 76 -26.21 9.42 -9.16
CA PRO A 76 -26.51 8.83 -10.47
C PRO A 76 -25.74 9.45 -11.63
N GLY A 77 -25.00 10.53 -11.40
CA GLY A 77 -24.12 11.19 -12.38
C GLY A 77 -22.72 10.60 -12.43
N GLN A 78 -22.30 9.89 -11.38
CA GLN A 78 -20.99 9.21 -11.27
C GLN A 78 -19.82 10.17 -11.53
N GLU A 79 -19.96 11.41 -11.08
CA GLU A 79 -18.87 12.39 -11.15
C GLU A 79 -17.69 11.89 -10.31
N ASP A 80 -16.48 11.95 -10.90
CA ASP A 80 -15.20 11.56 -10.32
C ASP A 80 -14.15 12.49 -10.97
N ILE A 81 -13.86 13.59 -10.28
CA ILE A 81 -13.07 14.71 -10.83
C ILE A 81 -11.57 14.36 -10.91
N ASP A 82 -11.05 13.64 -9.93
CA ASP A 82 -9.62 13.28 -9.86
C ASP A 82 -9.32 11.92 -10.48
N LEU A 83 -10.36 11.15 -10.85
CA LEU A 83 -10.29 9.88 -11.56
C LEU A 83 -9.59 8.77 -10.75
N ASP A 84 -9.77 8.77 -9.43
CA ASP A 84 -9.23 7.73 -8.54
C ASP A 84 -10.14 6.51 -8.42
N GLY A 85 -11.41 6.63 -8.85
CA GLY A 85 -12.42 5.58 -8.85
C GLY A 85 -13.39 5.67 -7.67
N LEU A 86 -13.22 6.63 -6.77
CA LEU A 86 -14.20 7.01 -5.75
C LEU A 86 -14.97 8.24 -6.26
N GLY A 87 -16.28 8.23 -6.17
CA GLY A 87 -17.07 9.34 -6.74
C GLY A 87 -17.11 10.57 -5.83
N ASP A 88 -17.19 11.74 -6.46
CA ASP A 88 -17.25 13.07 -5.81
C ASP A 88 -18.23 13.13 -4.62
N ALA A 89 -19.29 12.36 -4.65
CA ALA A 89 -20.34 12.40 -3.63
C ALA A 89 -19.92 11.72 -2.31
N CYS A 90 -19.06 10.74 -2.35
CA CYS A 90 -18.59 9.96 -1.19
C CYS A 90 -17.12 10.18 -0.89
N ASP A 91 -16.36 10.76 -1.81
CA ASP A 91 -14.95 11.10 -1.62
C ASP A 91 -14.82 12.41 -0.82
N ILE A 92 -14.20 12.30 0.36
CA ILE A 92 -13.87 13.47 1.18
C ILE A 92 -12.66 14.24 0.66
N CYS A 93 -11.90 13.62 -0.21
CA CYS A 93 -10.70 14.16 -0.84
C CYS A 93 -11.00 14.72 -2.23
N ASP A 94 -12.25 14.66 -2.67
CA ASP A 94 -12.67 15.15 -3.97
C ASP A 94 -12.52 16.67 -4.08
N ASN A 95 -11.31 17.06 -4.39
CA ASN A 95 -11.01 18.42 -4.72
C ASN A 95 -9.80 18.48 -5.66
N ALA A 96 -9.99 18.11 -6.91
CA ALA A 96 -8.94 18.13 -7.94
C ALA A 96 -8.21 19.48 -8.07
N ASN A 97 -8.79 20.53 -7.48
CA ASN A 97 -8.14 21.83 -7.39
C ASN A 97 -7.32 22.04 -6.11
N VAL A 98 -7.35 21.11 -5.18
CA VAL A 98 -6.59 21.14 -3.92
C VAL A 98 -5.69 19.92 -3.79
N TRP A 99 -6.26 18.73 -3.85
CA TRP A 99 -5.56 17.46 -3.67
C TRP A 99 -4.92 16.97 -4.97
N VAL A 100 -4.06 17.79 -5.54
CA VAL A 100 -3.28 17.42 -6.74
C VAL A 100 -1.97 16.77 -6.33
N LEU A 101 -1.39 15.96 -7.21
CA LEU A 101 -0.12 15.27 -6.99
C LEU A 101 0.95 16.19 -6.39
N GLY A 102 1.43 15.85 -5.21
CA GLY A 102 2.45 16.59 -4.46
C GLY A 102 1.91 17.61 -3.48
N ASN A 103 0.63 17.99 -3.51
CA ASN A 103 0.01 18.83 -2.50
C ASN A 103 -0.52 17.97 -1.34
N THR A 104 0.38 17.47 -0.52
CA THR A 104 0.07 16.52 0.56
C THR A 104 -0.55 17.17 1.79
N ASN A 105 -0.45 18.49 1.92
CA ASN A 105 -1.02 19.25 3.04
C ASN A 105 -2.31 20.00 2.69
N GLY A 106 -2.79 19.89 1.44
CA GLY A 106 -3.99 20.56 0.95
C GLY A 106 -3.89 22.09 0.90
N SER A 107 -2.68 22.66 0.84
CA SER A 107 -2.49 24.10 0.89
C SER A 107 -2.88 24.80 -0.40
N VAL A 108 -3.69 25.87 -0.26
CA VAL A 108 -4.12 26.73 -1.36
C VAL A 108 -3.87 28.20 -0.99
N GLU A 109 -3.12 28.92 -1.77
CA GLU A 109 -2.88 30.35 -1.58
C GLU A 109 -3.53 31.15 -2.73
N ASN A 110 -4.43 32.06 -2.37
CA ASN A 110 -5.17 32.89 -3.34
C ASN A 110 -5.91 32.09 -4.45
N GLY A 111 -6.43 30.89 -4.09
CA GLY A 111 -7.13 30.01 -5.02
C GLY A 111 -6.20 29.22 -5.96
N THR A 112 -4.93 29.16 -5.65
CA THR A 112 -3.93 28.37 -6.39
C THR A 112 -3.26 27.40 -5.44
N VAL A 113 -3.15 26.14 -5.85
CA VAL A 113 -2.42 25.11 -5.11
C VAL A 113 -0.97 25.54 -4.90
N THR A 114 -0.47 25.35 -3.70
CA THR A 114 0.91 25.64 -3.34
C THR A 114 1.61 24.34 -2.99
N ILE A 115 2.62 23.94 -3.75
CA ILE A 115 3.46 22.78 -3.46
C ILE A 115 4.82 23.31 -3.00
N ASP A 116 5.13 23.09 -1.72
CA ASP A 116 6.34 23.62 -1.11
C ASP A 116 6.93 22.68 -0.03
N ILE A 117 7.85 23.20 0.79
CA ILE A 117 8.52 22.39 1.82
C ILE A 117 7.54 21.83 2.87
N PHE A 118 6.40 22.46 3.09
CA PHE A 118 5.41 21.96 4.05
C PHE A 118 4.75 20.68 3.56
N ASP A 119 4.63 20.49 2.26
CA ASP A 119 4.17 19.22 1.67
C ASP A 119 5.18 18.10 1.92
N VAL A 120 6.48 18.39 1.79
CA VAL A 120 7.53 17.42 2.14
C VAL A 120 7.43 17.01 3.62
N LEU A 121 7.17 17.95 4.52
CA LEU A 121 7.02 17.65 5.94
C LEU A 121 5.76 16.80 6.21
N THR A 122 4.66 17.11 5.54
CA THR A 122 3.42 16.32 5.65
C THR A 122 3.61 14.93 5.07
N LEU A 123 4.25 14.78 3.92
CA LEU A 123 4.58 13.47 3.34
C LEU A 123 5.45 12.63 4.27
N VAL A 124 6.46 13.25 4.90
CA VAL A 124 7.28 12.56 5.91
C VAL A 124 6.43 12.09 7.10
N ASP A 125 5.49 12.91 7.56
CA ASP A 125 4.59 12.56 8.66
C ASP A 125 3.64 11.43 8.30
N ILE A 126 3.07 11.45 7.10
CA ILE A 126 2.26 10.37 6.51
C ILE A 126 3.03 9.05 6.51
N ILE A 127 4.26 9.04 6.00
CA ILE A 127 5.11 7.83 5.96
C ILE A 127 5.42 7.32 7.36
N LEU A 128 5.80 8.20 8.27
CA LEU A 128 6.20 7.82 9.62
C LEU A 128 5.05 7.28 10.47
N ASN A 129 3.84 7.80 10.29
CA ASN A 129 2.67 7.41 11.06
C ASN A 129 1.79 6.36 10.36
N ASP A 130 2.13 5.96 9.13
CA ASP A 130 1.34 5.01 8.32
C ASP A 130 -0.09 5.53 8.09
N ASP A 131 -0.20 6.84 7.87
CA ASP A 131 -1.48 7.50 7.67
C ASP A 131 -1.94 7.33 6.22
N THR A 132 -2.72 6.27 5.99
CA THR A 132 -3.23 5.89 4.67
C THR A 132 -4.64 6.42 4.40
N GLU A 133 -5.24 7.11 5.38
CA GLU A 133 -6.63 7.57 5.31
C GLU A 133 -6.72 9.08 5.01
N SER A 134 -5.60 9.79 4.96
CA SER A 134 -5.60 11.22 4.68
C SER A 134 -5.59 11.53 3.19
N CYS A 135 -6.26 12.58 2.77
CA CYS A 135 -6.19 13.07 1.38
C CYS A 135 -4.76 13.38 0.93
N GLY A 136 -3.90 13.74 1.87
CA GLY A 136 -2.47 13.89 1.59
C GLY A 136 -1.78 12.59 1.16
N TYR A 137 -2.29 11.42 1.58
CA TYR A 137 -1.75 10.12 1.16
C TYR A 137 -2.01 9.85 -0.32
N GLU A 138 -3.18 10.17 -0.84
CA GLU A 138 -3.54 9.99 -2.25
C GLU A 138 -2.63 10.80 -3.16
N THR A 139 -2.31 12.04 -2.75
CA THR A 139 -1.43 12.94 -3.51
C THR A 139 0.06 12.69 -3.27
N ALA A 140 0.40 11.77 -2.36
CA ALA A 140 1.76 11.50 -1.89
C ALA A 140 2.57 10.55 -2.79
N ASN A 141 1.91 9.72 -3.61
CA ASN A 141 2.56 8.74 -4.47
C ASN A 141 3.14 9.41 -5.73
N ILE A 142 4.25 10.12 -5.55
CA ILE A 142 4.85 10.98 -6.57
C ILE A 142 5.38 10.18 -7.77
N ASN A 143 5.94 8.98 -7.50
CA ASN A 143 6.50 8.12 -8.54
C ASN A 143 5.47 7.15 -9.15
N MET A 144 4.23 7.12 -8.65
CA MET A 144 3.11 6.30 -9.11
C MET A 144 3.40 4.79 -9.06
N ASP A 145 4.14 4.30 -8.04
CA ASP A 145 4.50 2.89 -7.90
C ASP A 145 3.64 2.10 -6.91
N SER A 146 2.57 2.67 -6.40
CA SER A 146 1.65 2.11 -5.39
C SER A 146 2.17 2.04 -3.94
N HIS A 147 3.32 2.65 -3.64
CA HIS A 147 3.89 2.67 -2.29
C HIS A 147 4.34 4.09 -1.95
N VAL A 148 3.81 4.65 -0.89
CA VAL A 148 4.27 5.95 -0.38
C VAL A 148 5.44 5.73 0.57
N ASN A 149 6.63 6.21 0.17
CA ASN A 149 7.88 5.96 0.89
C ASN A 149 8.94 7.06 0.63
N VAL A 150 10.19 6.85 1.06
CA VAL A 150 11.27 7.84 0.90
C VAL A 150 11.55 8.21 -0.57
N ILE A 151 11.19 7.37 -1.52
CA ILE A 151 11.37 7.68 -2.95
C ILE A 151 10.47 8.84 -3.34
N ASP A 152 9.22 8.87 -2.83
CA ASP A 152 8.27 9.96 -3.07
C ASP A 152 8.73 11.26 -2.40
N VAL A 153 9.31 11.18 -1.21
CA VAL A 153 9.92 12.36 -0.57
C VAL A 153 10.99 12.99 -1.47
N ILE A 154 11.87 12.18 -2.06
CA ILE A 154 12.87 12.67 -3.01
C ILE A 154 12.22 13.18 -4.30
N GLY A 155 11.19 12.49 -4.79
CA GLY A 155 10.38 12.93 -5.92
C GLY A 155 9.77 14.31 -5.71
N LEU A 156 9.14 14.52 -4.55
CA LEU A 156 8.53 15.79 -4.18
C LEU A 156 9.57 16.91 -4.01
N VAL A 157 10.70 16.63 -3.37
CA VAL A 157 11.82 17.58 -3.28
C VAL A 157 12.30 18.00 -4.67
N GLN A 158 12.44 17.05 -5.61
CA GLN A 158 12.83 17.35 -6.99
C GLN A 158 11.76 18.15 -7.74
N MET A 159 10.49 17.85 -7.50
CA MET A 159 9.35 18.59 -8.07
C MET A 159 9.36 20.05 -7.62
N ILE A 160 9.60 20.33 -6.36
CA ILE A 160 9.71 21.68 -5.80
C ILE A 160 10.92 22.42 -6.39
N LEU A 161 12.08 21.77 -6.47
CA LEU A 161 13.32 22.40 -6.93
C LEU A 161 13.37 22.65 -8.44
N ASN A 162 12.77 21.76 -9.24
CA ASN A 162 12.89 21.76 -10.69
C ASN A 162 11.58 22.11 -11.42
N GLY A 163 10.47 22.26 -10.69
CA GLY A 163 9.15 22.64 -11.23
C GLY A 163 8.38 21.52 -11.92
N THR A 164 8.98 20.35 -12.12
CA THR A 164 8.30 19.17 -12.68
C THR A 164 9.00 17.90 -12.24
N PHE A 165 8.22 16.90 -11.86
CA PHE A 165 8.68 15.53 -11.74
C PHE A 165 8.09 14.74 -12.93
N GLY A 166 8.95 14.24 -13.81
CA GLY A 166 8.51 13.34 -14.87
C GLY A 166 8.42 11.93 -14.28
N GLY A 167 7.22 11.46 -14.01
CA GLY A 167 6.94 10.11 -13.49
C GLY A 167 7.28 8.98 -14.47
N THR A 168 8.53 8.89 -14.92
CA THR A 168 9.02 7.73 -15.65
C THR A 168 9.64 6.77 -14.66
N ALA A 169 9.16 5.53 -14.63
CA ALA A 169 9.76 4.46 -13.85
C ALA A 169 11.29 4.41 -14.11
N ILE A 170 12.07 4.79 -13.11
CA ILE A 170 13.53 4.77 -13.17
C ILE A 170 13.97 3.34 -12.88
N PRO A 171 14.78 2.70 -13.74
CA PRO A 171 15.29 1.38 -13.44
C PRO A 171 16.02 1.38 -12.10
N PRO A 172 15.77 0.40 -11.22
CA PRO A 172 16.40 0.36 -9.91
C PRO A 172 17.92 0.17 -10.04
N GLY A 173 18.65 0.93 -9.22
CA GLY A 173 20.08 0.75 -9.02
C GLY A 173 20.41 -0.40 -8.06
N ASP A 174 21.70 -0.70 -7.91
CA ASP A 174 22.21 -1.68 -6.93
C ASP A 174 23.07 -0.99 -5.86
N GLY A 175 22.94 -1.44 -4.61
CA GLY A 175 23.72 -0.94 -3.48
C GLY A 175 23.98 -2.01 -2.43
N ASN A 176 24.79 -1.66 -1.42
CA ASN A 176 25.09 -2.52 -0.28
C ASN A 176 24.70 -1.82 1.01
N PHE A 177 24.14 -2.59 1.93
CA PHE A 177 23.87 -2.21 3.30
C PHE A 177 24.72 -3.13 4.20
N ASP A 178 25.85 -2.60 4.67
CA ASP A 178 26.82 -3.38 5.41
C ASP A 178 26.76 -3.05 6.91
N ILE A 179 26.68 -4.06 7.75
CA ILE A 179 26.82 -3.91 9.20
C ILE A 179 28.25 -4.28 9.57
N LEU A 180 28.96 -3.33 10.18
CA LEU A 180 30.33 -3.49 10.60
C LEU A 180 30.42 -3.51 12.12
N HIS A 181 30.76 -4.64 12.71
CA HIS A 181 31.04 -4.76 14.13
C HIS A 181 32.48 -4.32 14.42
N THR A 182 32.63 -3.30 15.21
CA THR A 182 33.95 -2.75 15.56
C THR A 182 34.16 -2.71 17.07
N GLU A 183 35.40 -2.58 17.52
CA GLU A 183 35.72 -2.44 18.95
C GLU A 183 35.06 -1.21 19.58
N ASN A 184 34.71 -0.21 18.78
CA ASN A 184 34.09 1.05 19.22
C ASN A 184 32.54 1.07 19.03
N GLY A 185 31.93 -0.08 18.76
CA GLY A 185 30.51 -0.23 18.47
C GLY A 185 30.21 -0.57 17.02
N ASP A 186 28.96 -0.79 16.73
CA ASP A 186 28.51 -1.21 15.42
C ASP A 186 28.25 0.00 14.51
N LYS A 187 28.48 -0.20 13.22
CA LYS A 187 28.19 0.79 12.17
C LYS A 187 27.32 0.20 11.09
N ALA A 188 26.31 0.95 10.69
CA ALA A 188 25.60 0.72 9.45
C ALA A 188 26.24 1.55 8.34
N VAL A 189 26.44 0.95 7.18
CA VAL A 189 27.06 1.56 6.00
C VAL A 189 26.19 1.29 4.79
N ILE A 190 25.57 2.34 4.26
CA ILE A 190 24.83 2.29 3.02
C ILE A 190 25.72 2.82 1.91
N SER A 191 25.91 2.06 0.85
CA SER A 191 26.77 2.47 -0.28
C SER A 191 26.18 2.04 -1.61
N SER A 192 26.39 2.86 -2.65
CA SER A 192 25.96 2.57 -4.01
C SER A 192 26.88 3.23 -5.03
N PRO A 193 27.10 2.62 -6.21
CA PRO A 193 27.71 3.29 -7.36
C PRO A 193 26.94 4.55 -7.78
N GLU A 194 25.60 4.48 -7.67
CA GLU A 194 24.74 5.64 -7.80
C GLU A 194 24.74 6.44 -6.49
N LYS A 195 24.45 7.74 -6.60
CA LYS A 195 24.31 8.56 -5.41
C LYS A 195 23.01 8.24 -4.71
N ILE A 196 23.02 8.34 -3.40
CA ILE A 196 21.89 8.14 -2.47
C ILE A 196 21.39 9.50 -2.05
N SER A 197 20.08 9.73 -2.08
CA SER A 197 19.44 10.95 -1.58
C SER A 197 18.47 10.71 -0.43
N GLY A 198 18.08 9.46 -0.20
CA GLY A 198 17.21 9.12 0.93
C GLY A 198 17.32 7.65 1.29
N PHE A 199 16.99 7.34 2.53
CA PHE A 199 16.78 5.98 3.00
C PHE A 199 15.74 5.93 4.11
N GLN A 200 15.02 4.83 4.20
CA GLN A 200 14.15 4.52 5.33
C GLN A 200 14.34 3.07 5.76
N PHE A 201 14.02 2.79 7.00
CA PHE A 201 13.94 1.44 7.55
C PHE A 201 13.02 1.39 8.77
N GLU A 202 12.60 0.19 9.11
CA GLU A 202 11.93 -0.10 10.37
C GLU A 202 12.84 -0.93 11.27
N THR A 203 12.74 -0.68 12.56
CA THR A 203 13.50 -1.41 13.60
C THR A 203 12.68 -1.50 14.88
N TYR A 204 13.15 -2.25 15.86
CA TYR A 204 12.51 -2.33 17.17
C TYR A 204 13.25 -1.49 18.21
N SER A 205 12.49 -0.85 19.10
CA SER A 205 13.05 -0.03 20.20
C SER A 205 13.88 -0.83 21.20
N THR A 206 13.76 -2.17 21.19
CA THR A 206 14.62 -3.09 21.94
C THR A 206 16.02 -3.24 21.33
N GLU A 207 16.18 -2.94 20.04
CA GLU A 207 17.45 -3.01 19.32
C GLU A 207 18.08 -1.63 19.14
N VAL A 208 17.26 -0.63 18.76
CA VAL A 208 17.70 0.74 18.53
C VAL A 208 16.83 1.69 19.34
N SER A 209 17.40 2.46 20.24
CA SER A 209 16.65 3.45 21.02
C SER A 209 16.54 4.80 20.30
N VAL A 210 15.52 5.58 20.63
CA VAL A 210 15.39 6.97 20.19
C VAL A 210 16.62 7.80 20.56
N ALA A 211 17.24 7.51 21.73
CA ALA A 211 18.45 8.19 22.15
C ALA A 211 19.65 7.87 21.24
N ASP A 212 19.68 6.71 20.60
CA ASP A 212 20.72 6.33 19.65
C ASP A 212 20.48 6.95 18.28
N LEU A 213 19.22 7.02 17.85
CA LEU A 213 18.84 7.74 16.61
C LEU A 213 19.26 9.22 16.67
N ASN A 214 19.09 9.86 17.81
CA ASN A 214 19.49 11.26 18.02
C ASN A 214 21.01 11.49 18.00
N LYS A 215 21.82 10.44 18.03
CA LYS A 215 23.29 10.52 17.89
C LYS A 215 23.76 10.36 16.45
N ILE A 216 22.88 9.98 15.55
CA ILE A 216 23.21 9.82 14.13
C ILE A 216 23.58 11.19 13.55
N VAL A 217 24.75 11.25 12.95
CA VAL A 217 25.23 12.45 12.24
C VAL A 217 25.13 12.15 10.74
N LEU A 218 24.27 12.90 10.07
CA LEU A 218 24.09 12.83 8.63
C LEU A 218 24.86 13.95 7.91
N PRO A 219 25.06 13.84 6.59
CA PRO A 219 25.66 14.91 5.80
C PRO A 219 24.88 16.23 5.91
N GLU A 220 25.53 17.35 5.60
CA GLU A 220 24.90 18.68 5.61
C GLU A 220 23.71 18.72 4.66
N GLY A 221 22.59 19.31 5.11
CA GLY A 221 21.34 19.40 4.34
C GLY A 221 20.46 18.16 4.41
N TRP A 222 20.91 17.11 5.10
CA TRP A 222 20.09 15.93 5.36
C TRP A 222 19.27 16.09 6.63
N SER A 223 18.05 15.54 6.59
CA SER A 223 17.14 15.44 7.73
C SER A 223 17.00 13.98 8.17
N LEU A 224 16.91 13.75 9.47
CA LEU A 224 16.53 12.46 10.07
C LEU A 224 15.23 12.65 10.83
N ASN A 225 14.26 11.86 10.50
CA ASN A 225 12.93 11.85 11.12
C ASN A 225 12.60 10.43 11.57
N TYR A 226 11.85 10.28 12.63
CA TYR A 226 11.40 8.97 13.11
C TYR A 226 10.07 9.08 13.85
N SER A 227 9.33 7.96 13.85
CA SER A 227 8.14 7.76 14.67
C SER A 227 8.27 6.44 15.43
N GLN A 228 7.66 6.38 16.61
CA GLN A 228 7.59 5.18 17.42
C GLN A 228 6.13 4.82 17.70
N THR A 229 5.72 3.62 17.28
CA THR A 229 4.41 3.04 17.59
C THR A 229 4.62 1.72 18.33
N GLY A 230 4.35 1.72 19.61
CA GLY A 230 4.66 0.58 20.48
C GLY A 230 6.17 0.34 20.57
N ASP A 231 6.62 -0.84 20.17
CA ASP A 231 8.02 -1.23 20.09
C ASP A 231 8.67 -1.03 18.70
N LYS A 232 7.87 -0.68 17.72
CA LYS A 232 8.32 -0.42 16.34
C LYS A 232 8.78 1.02 16.17
N LEU A 233 9.97 1.20 15.62
CA LEU A 233 10.52 2.48 15.20
C LEU A 233 10.58 2.51 13.67
N ARG A 234 10.01 3.54 13.07
CA ARG A 234 10.15 3.85 11.66
C ARG A 234 11.08 5.05 11.52
N VAL A 235 12.11 4.91 10.70
CA VAL A 235 13.16 5.91 10.52
C VAL A 235 13.25 6.29 9.06
N LEU A 236 13.32 7.59 8.79
CA LEU A 236 13.42 8.15 7.46
C LEU A 236 14.48 9.25 7.45
N ALA A 237 15.41 9.18 6.50
CA ALA A 237 16.44 10.18 6.31
C ALA A 237 16.57 10.56 4.85
N PHE A 238 16.71 11.85 4.55
CA PHE A 238 16.78 12.33 3.16
C PHE A 238 17.53 13.65 3.02
N ASP A 239 18.08 13.91 1.84
CA ASP A 239 18.65 15.19 1.43
C ASP A 239 17.53 16.16 1.09
N GLY A 240 17.10 16.96 2.07
CA GLY A 240 16.04 17.96 1.92
C GLY A 240 16.42 19.13 1.01
N THR A 241 17.72 19.27 0.68
CA THR A 241 18.19 20.31 -0.22
C THR A 241 18.29 19.87 -1.67
N GLY A 242 18.29 18.54 -1.92
CA GLY A 242 18.56 17.95 -3.23
C GLY A 242 19.95 18.24 -3.80
N GLN A 243 20.86 18.83 -2.99
CA GLN A 243 22.16 19.31 -3.43
C GLN A 243 23.34 18.46 -2.94
N ASN A 244 23.11 17.60 -1.94
CA ASN A 244 24.17 16.85 -1.31
C ASN A 244 23.94 15.32 -1.28
N PRO A 245 23.62 14.68 -2.42
CA PRO A 245 23.49 13.24 -2.47
C PRO A 245 24.84 12.53 -2.31
N GLN A 246 24.86 11.42 -1.58
CA GLN A 246 26.05 10.70 -1.13
C GLN A 246 26.22 9.37 -1.86
N GLN A 247 27.45 8.94 -2.12
CA GLN A 247 27.73 7.56 -2.56
C GLN A 247 27.84 6.59 -1.38
N LYS A 248 28.05 7.13 -0.20
CA LYS A 248 28.20 6.36 1.03
C LYS A 248 27.69 7.15 2.22
N ILE A 249 26.88 6.49 3.05
CA ILE A 249 26.38 7.02 4.31
C ILE A 249 26.78 6.05 5.40
N GLU A 250 27.33 6.57 6.48
CA GLU A 250 27.71 5.79 7.65
C GLU A 250 27.08 6.37 8.90
N PHE A 251 26.54 5.51 9.75
CA PHE A 251 26.08 5.90 11.08
C PHE A 251 26.29 4.78 12.09
N SER A 252 26.46 5.15 13.34
CA SER A 252 26.71 4.19 14.42
C SER A 252 25.47 3.97 15.24
N LEU A 253 25.14 2.72 15.49
CA LEU A 253 24.05 2.28 16.37
C LEU A 253 24.60 1.11 17.22
N PRO A 254 24.18 1.01 18.49
CA PRO A 254 24.63 -0.10 19.33
C PRO A 254 23.90 -1.40 19.00
N ASN A 255 24.61 -2.51 19.07
CA ASN A 255 24.06 -3.88 19.00
C ASN A 255 23.16 -4.17 17.80
N ILE A 256 23.47 -3.63 16.63
CA ILE A 256 22.70 -3.87 15.40
C ILE A 256 23.21 -5.09 14.64
N SER A 257 22.30 -5.71 13.91
CA SER A 257 22.57 -6.78 12.94
C SER A 257 21.84 -6.47 11.63
N ALA A 258 22.06 -7.25 10.59
CA ALA A 258 21.34 -7.09 9.33
C ALA A 258 19.81 -7.27 9.51
N THR A 259 19.38 -8.08 10.48
CA THR A 259 17.95 -8.29 10.79
C THR A 259 17.31 -7.15 11.57
N SER A 260 18.11 -6.23 12.10
CA SER A 260 17.61 -5.03 12.78
C SER A 260 16.99 -3.99 11.82
N PHE A 261 17.19 -4.17 10.51
CA PHE A 261 16.70 -3.24 9.48
C PHE A 261 15.67 -3.90 8.58
N GLN A 262 14.39 -3.63 8.86
CA GLN A 262 13.26 -4.17 8.11
C GLN A 262 12.69 -3.09 7.18
N ASN A 263 11.98 -3.50 6.12
CA ASN A 263 11.31 -2.61 5.18
C ASN A 263 12.23 -1.47 4.69
N THR A 264 13.49 -1.81 4.43
CA THR A 264 14.49 -0.83 4.02
C THR A 264 14.29 -0.43 2.56
N VAL A 265 14.12 0.87 2.33
CA VAL A 265 14.06 1.49 1.00
C VAL A 265 15.18 2.52 0.91
N VAL A 266 15.88 2.57 -0.22
CA VAL A 266 16.91 3.57 -0.50
C VAL A 266 16.65 4.23 -1.84
N SER A 267 16.70 5.55 -1.86
CA SER A 267 16.39 6.38 -3.03
C SER A 267 17.62 7.04 -3.62
N SER A 268 17.69 7.02 -4.94
CA SER A 268 18.62 7.85 -5.73
C SER A 268 18.14 9.30 -5.82
N PRO A 269 18.99 10.27 -6.26
CA PRO A 269 18.58 11.66 -6.47
C PRO A 269 17.50 11.86 -7.53
N LYS A 270 17.22 10.85 -8.33
CA LYS A 270 16.19 10.87 -9.38
C LYS A 270 14.89 10.21 -8.92
N ALA A 271 14.72 9.99 -7.61
CA ALA A 271 13.60 9.24 -7.06
C ALA A 271 13.46 7.82 -7.66
N GLY A 272 14.58 7.16 -7.89
CA GLY A 272 14.63 5.75 -8.27
C GLY A 272 15.07 4.88 -7.10
N GLU A 273 14.50 3.68 -6.99
CA GLU A 273 14.90 2.71 -5.98
C GLU A 273 16.36 2.27 -6.16
N ILE A 274 17.10 2.14 -5.07
CA ILE A 274 18.40 1.46 -5.02
C ILE A 274 18.21 0.18 -4.21
N ARG A 275 18.29 -0.96 -4.86
CA ARG A 275 18.14 -2.27 -4.22
C ARG A 275 19.32 -2.60 -3.35
N MET A 276 19.10 -2.86 -2.07
CA MET A 276 20.15 -3.12 -1.11
C MET A 276 20.46 -4.60 -0.97
N ARG A 277 21.75 -4.93 -0.98
CA ARG A 277 22.27 -6.23 -0.54
C ARG A 277 22.82 -6.07 0.86
N PHE A 278 22.23 -6.81 1.79
CA PHE A 278 22.65 -6.78 3.18
C PHE A 278 23.85 -7.69 3.39
N SER A 279 24.85 -7.17 4.09
CA SER A 279 25.98 -7.96 4.58
C SER A 279 26.32 -7.55 6.01
N GLU A 280 26.98 -8.46 6.72
CA GLU A 280 27.38 -8.24 8.11
C GLU A 280 28.82 -8.72 8.27
N SER A 281 29.72 -7.86 8.76
CA SER A 281 31.12 -8.17 8.94
C SER A 281 31.66 -7.60 10.24
N GLY A 282 32.48 -8.34 10.97
CA GLY A 282 33.00 -7.88 12.26
C GLY A 282 34.32 -8.54 12.68
N ALA A 283 34.94 -7.91 13.70
CA ALA A 283 36.22 -8.34 14.29
C ALA A 283 36.12 -9.66 15.07
N PHE A 284 34.95 -10.24 15.23
CA PHE A 284 34.74 -11.48 15.97
C PHE A 284 34.09 -12.56 15.11
N GLY A 285 34.94 -13.36 14.50
CA GLY A 285 34.58 -14.71 14.06
C GLY A 285 33.92 -14.78 12.69
N GLN A 286 34.40 -15.74 11.96
CA GLN A 286 33.80 -16.23 10.72
C GLN A 286 32.30 -16.18 10.78
N PHE A 287 31.70 -15.40 9.87
CA PHE A 287 30.29 -15.54 9.59
C PHE A 287 29.98 -16.98 9.32
N GLY A 288 29.18 -17.56 10.17
CA GLY A 288 28.60 -18.84 9.87
C GLY A 288 27.81 -18.69 8.58
N MET A 289 28.27 -19.29 7.50
CA MET A 289 27.39 -19.62 6.39
C MET A 289 26.12 -20.21 7.01
N PRO A 290 24.93 -19.85 6.53
CA PRO A 290 23.71 -20.41 7.11
C PRO A 290 23.86 -21.93 7.15
N ASN A 291 23.59 -22.54 8.28
CA ASN A 291 23.71 -23.99 8.43
C ASN A 291 22.70 -24.75 7.55
N THR A 292 21.73 -24.05 6.99
CA THR A 292 20.70 -24.59 6.09
C THR A 292 20.42 -23.58 4.98
N PRO A 293 20.06 -24.03 3.77
CA PRO A 293 19.57 -23.14 2.72
C PRO A 293 18.32 -22.36 3.18
N GLN A 294 18.29 -21.06 2.95
CA GLN A 294 17.16 -20.20 3.34
C GLN A 294 16.80 -19.28 2.18
N ILE A 295 15.48 -19.11 1.97
CA ILE A 295 14.97 -18.06 1.10
C ILE A 295 14.89 -16.78 1.95
N GLN A 296 15.59 -15.73 1.52
CA GLN A 296 15.64 -14.45 2.21
C GLN A 296 14.53 -13.51 1.77
N SER A 297 14.23 -13.49 0.46
CA SER A 297 13.14 -12.67 -0.05
C SER A 297 12.57 -13.23 -1.35
N LEU A 298 11.27 -12.93 -1.57
CA LEU A 298 10.53 -13.16 -2.81
C LEU A 298 9.84 -11.84 -3.16
N TYR A 299 10.27 -11.17 -4.22
CA TYR A 299 9.70 -9.89 -4.59
C TYR A 299 9.63 -9.70 -6.12
N PRO A 300 8.57 -9.07 -6.63
CA PRO A 300 7.29 -8.80 -5.96
C PRO A 300 6.49 -10.08 -5.71
N ASN A 301 5.64 -10.08 -4.68
CA ASN A 301 4.73 -11.21 -4.41
C ASN A 301 3.34 -10.67 -4.04
N PRO A 302 2.31 -10.81 -4.91
CA PRO A 302 2.31 -11.56 -6.17
C PRO A 302 3.18 -10.92 -7.26
N PHE A 303 3.73 -11.74 -8.16
CA PHE A 303 4.61 -11.28 -9.23
C PHE A 303 3.92 -11.17 -10.58
N ASN A 304 4.35 -10.20 -11.40
CA ASN A 304 3.90 -10.06 -12.80
C ASN A 304 4.87 -9.16 -13.59
N PRO A 305 5.57 -9.62 -14.61
CA PRO A 305 5.83 -11.03 -14.99
C PRO A 305 7.13 -11.62 -14.38
N VAL A 306 7.87 -10.85 -13.58
CA VAL A 306 9.19 -11.22 -13.06
C VAL A 306 9.15 -11.34 -11.55
N LEU A 307 9.75 -12.41 -11.01
CA LEU A 307 9.95 -12.64 -9.59
C LEU A 307 11.47 -12.67 -9.30
N SER A 308 11.90 -11.84 -8.36
CA SER A 308 13.24 -11.93 -7.77
C SER A 308 13.21 -12.84 -6.54
N VAL A 309 14.09 -13.83 -6.52
CA VAL A 309 14.24 -14.75 -5.39
C VAL A 309 15.65 -14.55 -4.82
N SER A 310 15.73 -14.06 -3.58
CA SER A 310 17.01 -14.00 -2.84
C SER A 310 17.09 -15.17 -1.87
N PHE A 311 18.21 -15.87 -1.88
CA PHE A 311 18.43 -17.01 -0.98
C PHE A 311 19.91 -17.11 -0.59
N SER A 312 20.16 -17.73 0.56
CA SER A 312 21.49 -18.03 1.06
C SER A 312 21.73 -19.54 1.14
N LEU A 313 22.96 -19.95 0.88
CA LEU A 313 23.38 -21.34 0.90
C LEU A 313 24.55 -21.53 1.89
N PRO A 314 24.61 -22.69 2.59
CA PRO A 314 25.72 -22.99 3.52
C PRO A 314 27.06 -23.20 2.83
N THR A 315 27.05 -23.55 1.56
CA THR A 315 28.25 -23.73 0.72
C THR A 315 27.90 -23.42 -0.73
N GLU A 316 28.90 -23.07 -1.52
CA GLU A 316 28.74 -22.97 -2.97
C GLU A 316 28.23 -24.29 -3.55
N SER A 317 27.06 -24.27 -4.15
CA SER A 317 26.40 -25.47 -4.68
C SER A 317 25.45 -25.13 -5.84
N LEU A 318 25.26 -26.13 -6.70
CA LEU A 318 24.34 -26.02 -7.82
C LEU A 318 22.91 -25.95 -7.28
N THR A 319 22.20 -24.87 -7.59
CA THR A 319 20.86 -24.63 -7.07
C THR A 319 19.82 -24.72 -8.19
N LYS A 320 18.71 -25.40 -7.91
CA LYS A 320 17.53 -25.46 -8.78
C LYS A 320 16.37 -24.78 -8.10
N VAL A 321 15.85 -23.73 -8.72
CA VAL A 321 14.60 -23.10 -8.31
C VAL A 321 13.46 -23.64 -9.17
N THR A 322 12.38 -24.10 -8.54
CA THR A 322 11.19 -24.59 -9.24
C THR A 322 9.97 -23.81 -8.72
N VAL A 323 9.22 -23.26 -9.64
CA VAL A 323 7.98 -22.52 -9.33
C VAL A 323 6.79 -23.40 -9.67
N TYR A 324 5.87 -23.53 -8.73
CA TYR A 324 4.63 -24.28 -8.89
C TYR A 324 3.45 -23.32 -8.89
N ASN A 325 2.41 -23.67 -9.64
CA ASN A 325 1.12 -23.00 -9.49
C ASN A 325 0.36 -23.57 -8.27
N THR A 326 -0.82 -23.01 -7.97
CA THR A 326 -1.65 -23.43 -6.82
C THR A 326 -2.21 -24.87 -6.95
N LEU A 327 -1.96 -25.55 -8.05
CA LEU A 327 -2.41 -26.93 -8.31
C LEU A 327 -1.25 -27.93 -8.24
N GLY A 328 0.00 -27.50 -8.04
CA GLY A 328 1.21 -28.32 -7.96
C GLY A 328 1.96 -28.46 -9.26
#